data_3c35f6c720bee1d20777fcc92a3a6c78
#
_entry.id   3c35f6c720bee1d20777fcc92a3a6c78
#
_cell.length_a   1.000
_cell.length_b   1.000
_cell.length_c   1.000
_cell.angle_alpha   90.00
_cell.angle_beta   90.00
_cell.angle_gamma   90.00
#
_symmetry.space_group_name_H-M   'P 1'
#
loop_
_entity.id
_entity.type
_entity.pdbx_description
1 polymer ?
#
loop_
_entity_poly.entity_id
_entity_poly.type
_entity_poly.pdbx_seq_one_letter_code
_entity_poly.pdbx_strand_id
1 'polypeptide(L)'
;MKYTFICLALLISLVCKASNGDNFEESNLFETMQQGDKAALLIVHFGTTHDLTRKRTIEVINNKMKSAFPDVTIREAYTSRIVINRLKQKSIIKQTPTEVLLSLKKEGYTHIIVQSSNIIEGIEMEALRREIENMEPQFKDIRIGNPLLYTVEDYEKVVDVLSAEYKGNNSTLFVGHGTYTPATACYAMLDYMLKDKGFSQMHIGTIEGYPSFETVLRRLKSDQNKQVTLVPFMFVAGDHAVNDIDTEWKSALEKEGFRVNTNLRGLGEIPMIQDLFIEHARFACNYKMIKILDKKKRYANEGN
;
A
#
# COMPACT_ATOMS: atom_id res chain seq x y z
N MET A 1 -52.22 23.38 35.01
CA MET A 1 -51.31 23.65 33.92
C MET A 1 -49.94 23.09 34.29
N LYS A 2 -49.58 21.94 33.73
CA LYS A 2 -48.27 21.31 33.98
C LYS A 2 -47.41 21.57 32.74
N TYR A 3 -46.33 22.30 32.87
CA TYR A 3 -45.35 22.50 31.81
C TYR A 3 -44.34 21.38 31.84
N THR A 4 -44.36 20.56 30.79
CA THR A 4 -43.37 19.50 30.54
C THR A 4 -42.21 20.13 29.77
N PHE A 5 -41.07 20.28 30.41
CA PHE A 5 -39.82 20.65 29.73
C PHE A 5 -39.27 19.45 29.01
N ILE A 6 -39.28 19.50 27.69
CA ILE A 6 -38.56 18.52 26.86
C ILE A 6 -37.13 19.05 26.72
N CYS A 7 -36.19 18.43 27.44
CA CYS A 7 -34.76 18.61 27.19
C CYS A 7 -34.38 17.87 25.90
N LEU A 8 -34.22 18.65 24.82
CA LEU A 8 -33.61 18.13 23.57
C LEU A 8 -32.12 18.05 23.79
N ALA A 9 -31.60 16.83 24.10
CA ALA A 9 -30.17 16.55 24.15
C ALA A 9 -29.64 16.55 22.70
N LEU A 10 -28.98 17.63 22.30
CA LEU A 10 -28.15 17.61 21.09
C LEU A 10 -26.97 16.70 21.34
N LEU A 11 -27.05 15.47 20.80
CA LEU A 11 -25.88 14.61 20.59
C LEU A 11 -25.04 15.27 19.49
N ILE A 12 -24.09 16.11 19.89
CA ILE A 12 -22.99 16.51 19.03
C ILE A 12 -22.11 15.25 18.90
N SER A 13 -22.32 14.47 17.83
CA SER A 13 -21.36 13.48 17.41
C SER A 13 -20.08 14.25 17.04
N LEU A 14 -19.11 14.29 17.95
CA LEU A 14 -17.73 14.56 17.59
C LEU A 14 -17.31 13.42 16.64
N VAL A 15 -17.53 13.62 15.36
CA VAL A 15 -16.80 12.88 14.33
C VAL A 15 -15.37 13.34 14.50
N CYS A 16 -14.59 12.56 15.26
CA CYS A 16 -13.15 12.65 15.24
C CYS A 16 -12.76 12.33 13.79
N LYS A 17 -12.67 13.36 12.94
CA LYS A 17 -12.01 13.24 11.65
C LYS A 17 -10.61 12.82 12.01
N ALA A 18 -10.30 11.52 11.83
CA ALA A 18 -8.94 11.05 11.86
C ALA A 18 -8.19 11.95 10.88
N SER A 19 -7.31 12.78 11.40
CA SER A 19 -6.79 13.94 10.69
C SER A 19 -5.74 13.52 9.67
N ASN A 20 -6.16 13.07 8.49
CA ASN A 20 -5.35 13.25 7.28
C ASN A 20 -5.18 14.76 6.99
N GLY A 21 -5.96 15.63 7.67
CA GLY A 21 -6.14 17.03 7.38
C GLY A 21 -4.87 17.88 7.49
N ASP A 22 -3.95 17.54 8.38
CA ASP A 22 -2.81 18.43 8.64
C ASP A 22 -1.65 18.30 7.64
N ASN A 23 -1.53 17.21 6.90
CA ASN A 23 -0.43 16.98 5.95
C ASN A 23 -0.85 17.11 4.48
N PHE A 24 -2.13 17.34 4.24
CA PHE A 24 -2.68 17.48 2.90
C PHE A 24 -3.58 18.70 2.84
N GLU A 25 -3.58 19.40 1.71
CA GLU A 25 -4.52 20.46 1.39
C GLU A 25 -5.48 19.99 0.32
N GLU A 26 -6.75 20.35 0.47
CA GLU A 26 -7.77 20.09 -0.55
C GLU A 26 -7.43 20.87 -1.82
N SER A 27 -7.28 20.15 -2.90
CA SER A 27 -6.90 20.69 -4.20
C SER A 27 -7.21 19.67 -5.28
N ASN A 28 -8.29 19.84 -6.01
CA ASN A 28 -8.61 18.93 -7.10
C ASN A 28 -7.67 19.19 -8.28
N LEU A 29 -6.85 18.19 -8.65
CA LEU A 29 -5.87 18.30 -9.72
C LEU A 29 -6.53 18.67 -11.07
N PHE A 30 -7.69 18.10 -11.36
CA PHE A 30 -8.38 18.34 -12.64
C PHE A 30 -8.98 19.75 -12.74
N GLU A 31 -9.37 20.35 -11.61
CA GLU A 31 -9.87 21.74 -11.58
C GLU A 31 -8.76 22.76 -11.76
N THR A 32 -7.50 22.39 -11.52
CA THR A 32 -6.35 23.27 -11.79
C THR A 32 -5.92 23.29 -13.26
N MET A 33 -6.45 22.37 -14.08
CA MET A 33 -6.09 22.24 -15.50
C MET A 33 -6.68 23.36 -16.34
N GLN A 34 -5.89 23.83 -17.28
CA GLN A 34 -6.26 24.84 -18.28
C GLN A 34 -6.45 24.21 -19.66
N GLN A 35 -7.02 24.97 -20.58
CA GLN A 35 -7.18 24.51 -21.97
C GLN A 35 -5.81 24.09 -22.55
N GLY A 36 -5.74 22.88 -23.08
CA GLY A 36 -4.52 22.27 -23.62
C GLY A 36 -3.72 21.44 -22.64
N ASP A 37 -4.07 21.46 -21.35
CA ASP A 37 -3.44 20.56 -20.36
C ASP A 37 -3.92 19.12 -20.54
N LYS A 38 -3.01 18.18 -20.24
CA LYS A 38 -3.28 16.74 -20.30
C LYS A 38 -2.90 16.08 -18.99
N ALA A 39 -3.77 15.19 -18.51
CA ALA A 39 -3.50 14.41 -17.31
C ALA A 39 -3.17 12.95 -17.63
N ALA A 40 -2.27 12.35 -16.86
CA ALA A 40 -1.99 10.92 -16.88
C ALA A 40 -1.86 10.37 -15.46
N LEU A 41 -2.22 9.10 -15.28
CA LEU A 41 -1.98 8.33 -14.07
C LEU A 41 -0.92 7.27 -14.36
N LEU A 42 0.19 7.33 -13.63
CA LEU A 42 1.29 6.38 -13.67
C LEU A 42 1.14 5.40 -12.51
N ILE A 43 0.88 4.12 -12.84
CA ILE A 43 0.84 3.05 -11.85
C ILE A 43 2.24 2.46 -11.75
N VAL A 44 2.79 2.41 -10.54
CA VAL A 44 4.16 1.95 -10.30
C VAL A 44 4.14 0.67 -9.47
N HIS A 45 4.81 -0.36 -9.96
CA HIS A 45 4.96 -1.64 -9.32
C HIS A 45 6.43 -1.97 -9.10
N PHE A 46 6.75 -2.75 -8.07
CA PHE A 46 8.05 -3.40 -7.99
C PHE A 46 8.26 -4.29 -9.23
N GLY A 47 7.22 -5.01 -9.62
CA GLY A 47 7.20 -5.92 -10.75
C GLY A 47 7.41 -7.37 -10.36
N THR A 48 7.21 -8.27 -11.32
CA THR A 48 7.47 -9.70 -11.17
C THR A 48 7.80 -10.34 -12.52
N THR A 49 8.65 -11.37 -12.53
CA THR A 49 8.97 -12.20 -13.69
C THR A 49 8.03 -13.39 -13.86
N HIS A 50 7.14 -13.65 -12.88
CA HIS A 50 6.16 -14.71 -12.87
C HIS A 50 4.90 -14.29 -13.63
N ASP A 51 4.66 -14.88 -14.80
CA ASP A 51 3.59 -14.48 -15.72
C ASP A 51 2.19 -14.61 -15.11
N LEU A 52 1.92 -15.72 -14.41
CA LEU A 52 0.62 -15.95 -13.78
C LEU A 52 0.37 -14.94 -12.64
N THR A 53 1.37 -14.69 -11.81
CA THR A 53 1.28 -13.69 -10.73
C THR A 53 1.06 -12.30 -11.29
N ARG A 54 1.79 -11.92 -12.35
CA ARG A 54 1.60 -10.62 -13.01
C ARG A 54 0.18 -10.46 -13.52
N LYS A 55 -0.37 -11.49 -14.20
CA LYS A 55 -1.74 -11.47 -14.72
C LYS A 55 -2.81 -11.35 -13.63
N ARG A 56 -2.60 -12.02 -12.49
CA ARG A 56 -3.58 -12.04 -11.39
C ARG A 56 -3.51 -10.83 -10.47
N THR A 57 -2.42 -10.07 -10.50
CA THR A 57 -2.18 -8.91 -9.63
C THR A 57 -2.04 -7.63 -10.43
N ILE A 58 -0.90 -7.42 -11.09
CA ILE A 58 -0.54 -6.16 -11.77
C ILE A 58 -1.51 -5.84 -12.90
N GLU A 59 -1.81 -6.81 -13.77
CA GLU A 59 -2.72 -6.55 -14.90
C GLU A 59 -4.16 -6.29 -14.43
N VAL A 60 -4.58 -6.96 -13.35
CA VAL A 60 -5.93 -6.75 -12.79
C VAL A 60 -6.06 -5.34 -12.21
N ILE A 61 -5.13 -4.89 -11.36
CA ILE A 61 -5.21 -3.54 -10.80
C ILE A 61 -5.07 -2.47 -11.87
N ASN A 62 -4.22 -2.68 -12.88
CA ASN A 62 -4.07 -1.76 -14.01
C ASN A 62 -5.39 -1.60 -14.78
N ASN A 63 -6.10 -2.70 -15.02
CA ASN A 63 -7.42 -2.67 -15.67
C ASN A 63 -8.47 -2.00 -14.79
N LYS A 64 -8.44 -2.26 -13.49
CA LYS A 64 -9.34 -1.65 -12.51
C LYS A 64 -9.11 -0.14 -12.41
N MET A 65 -7.84 0.31 -12.44
CA MET A 65 -7.49 1.73 -12.51
C MET A 65 -8.01 2.39 -13.81
N LYS A 66 -7.86 1.73 -14.96
CA LYS A 66 -8.44 2.23 -16.23
C LYS A 66 -9.95 2.42 -16.13
N SER A 67 -10.65 1.49 -15.49
CA SER A 67 -12.10 1.60 -15.28
C SER A 67 -12.48 2.70 -14.28
N ALA A 68 -11.63 2.93 -13.26
CA ALA A 68 -11.86 3.95 -12.23
C ALA A 68 -11.55 5.38 -12.70
N PHE A 69 -10.72 5.53 -13.74
CA PHE A 69 -10.27 6.79 -14.33
C PHE A 69 -10.41 6.76 -15.86
N PRO A 70 -11.65 6.70 -16.40
CA PRO A 70 -11.88 6.45 -17.83
C PRO A 70 -11.33 7.57 -18.73
N ASP A 71 -11.29 8.81 -18.23
CA ASP A 71 -10.87 10.00 -18.99
C ASP A 71 -9.38 10.33 -18.79
N VAL A 72 -8.63 9.49 -18.06
CA VAL A 72 -7.22 9.71 -17.76
C VAL A 72 -6.36 8.67 -18.46
N THR A 73 -5.30 9.11 -19.11
CA THR A 73 -4.32 8.18 -19.72
C THR A 73 -3.60 7.40 -18.64
N ILE A 74 -3.66 6.06 -18.69
CA ILE A 74 -2.98 5.18 -17.76
C ILE A 74 -1.66 4.69 -18.36
N ARG A 75 -0.59 4.78 -17.58
CA ARG A 75 0.74 4.22 -17.88
C ARG A 75 1.20 3.34 -16.73
N GLU A 76 2.10 2.42 -17.03
CA GLU A 76 2.68 1.49 -16.05
C GLU A 76 4.20 1.67 -16.02
N ALA A 77 4.80 1.55 -14.83
CA ALA A 77 6.24 1.47 -14.64
C ALA A 77 6.63 0.43 -13.58
N TYR A 78 7.86 -0.06 -13.68
CA TYR A 78 8.45 -0.97 -12.70
C TYR A 78 9.66 -0.34 -12.02
N THR A 79 9.83 -0.57 -10.70
CA THR A 79 11.00 -0.05 -9.95
C THR A 79 12.17 -1.04 -9.97
N SER A 80 11.91 -2.34 -9.96
CA SER A 80 12.98 -3.35 -9.91
C SER A 80 13.72 -3.47 -11.24
N ARG A 81 14.96 -2.97 -11.28
CA ARG A 81 15.85 -3.11 -12.45
C ARG A 81 16.13 -4.56 -12.80
N ILE A 82 16.21 -5.43 -11.78
CA ILE A 82 16.42 -6.89 -11.98
C ILE A 82 15.24 -7.49 -12.72
N VAL A 83 14.01 -7.17 -12.28
CA VAL A 83 12.79 -7.65 -12.95
C VAL A 83 12.70 -7.13 -14.38
N ILE A 84 12.94 -5.83 -14.60
CA ILE A 84 12.96 -5.20 -15.94
C ILE A 84 13.93 -5.93 -16.86
N ASN A 85 15.17 -6.16 -16.40
CA ASN A 85 16.20 -6.82 -17.20
C ASN A 85 15.84 -8.28 -17.53
N ARG A 86 15.31 -9.04 -16.55
CA ARG A 86 14.86 -10.43 -16.78
C ARG A 86 13.67 -10.50 -17.74
N LEU A 87 12.72 -9.55 -17.66
CA LEU A 87 11.60 -9.47 -18.59
C LEU A 87 12.04 -9.08 -19.99
N LYS A 88 13.01 -8.18 -20.12
CA LYS A 88 13.61 -7.81 -21.41
C LYS A 88 14.22 -9.03 -22.13
N GLN A 89 14.86 -9.95 -21.40
CA GLN A 89 15.37 -11.20 -21.96
C GLN A 89 14.25 -12.11 -22.51
N LYS A 90 13.02 -11.96 -22.00
CA LYS A 90 11.81 -12.62 -22.51
C LYS A 90 11.05 -11.78 -23.55
N SER A 91 11.67 -10.74 -24.11
CA SER A 91 11.07 -9.79 -25.06
C SER A 91 9.87 -9.01 -24.49
N ILE A 92 9.77 -8.90 -23.17
CA ILE A 92 8.76 -8.10 -22.49
C ILE A 92 9.41 -6.79 -22.01
N ILE A 93 9.06 -5.69 -22.68
CA ILE A 93 9.64 -4.39 -22.38
C ILE A 93 8.85 -3.71 -21.25
N LYS A 94 9.54 -3.36 -20.17
CA LYS A 94 9.05 -2.55 -19.06
C LYS A 94 9.99 -1.38 -18.86
N GLN A 95 9.44 -0.25 -18.42
CA GLN A 95 10.16 1.01 -18.20
C GLN A 95 10.19 1.36 -16.72
N THR A 96 11.18 2.14 -16.33
CA THR A 96 11.26 2.73 -14.99
C THR A 96 10.30 3.93 -14.86
N PRO A 97 9.96 4.38 -13.63
CA PRO A 97 9.13 5.56 -13.45
C PRO A 97 9.68 6.80 -14.17
N THR A 98 10.97 7.07 -14.05
CA THR A 98 11.63 8.20 -14.72
C THR A 98 11.50 8.11 -16.24
N GLU A 99 11.71 6.93 -16.87
CA GLU A 99 11.58 6.76 -18.32
C GLU A 99 10.16 7.02 -18.80
N VAL A 100 9.13 6.53 -18.06
CA VAL A 100 7.73 6.79 -18.40
C VAL A 100 7.38 8.26 -18.23
N LEU A 101 7.82 8.91 -17.16
CA LEU A 101 7.61 10.34 -16.93
C LEU A 101 8.21 11.20 -18.03
N LEU A 102 9.43 10.88 -18.47
CA LEU A 102 10.06 11.58 -19.60
C LEU A 102 9.28 11.40 -20.91
N SER A 103 8.72 10.20 -21.16
CA SER A 103 7.85 9.99 -22.32
C SER A 103 6.57 10.82 -22.20
N LEU A 104 5.90 10.80 -21.04
CA LEU A 104 4.70 11.61 -20.80
C LEU A 104 4.96 13.11 -21.01
N LYS A 105 6.09 13.60 -20.50
CA LYS A 105 6.54 14.99 -20.74
C LYS A 105 6.65 15.29 -22.23
N LYS A 106 7.32 14.41 -22.98
CA LYS A 106 7.51 14.56 -24.42
C LYS A 106 6.19 14.52 -25.19
N GLU A 107 5.21 13.75 -24.71
CA GLU A 107 3.86 13.66 -25.28
C GLU A 107 2.96 14.85 -24.89
N GLY A 108 3.46 15.79 -24.08
CA GLY A 108 2.78 17.02 -23.68
C GLY A 108 1.83 16.85 -22.48
N TYR A 109 1.99 15.82 -21.66
CA TYR A 109 1.28 15.71 -20.39
C TYR A 109 1.84 16.70 -19.37
N THR A 110 0.95 17.37 -18.65
CA THR A 110 1.28 18.48 -17.74
C THR A 110 0.90 18.16 -16.28
N HIS A 111 -0.08 17.27 -16.08
CA HIS A 111 -0.58 16.88 -14.76
C HIS A 111 -0.45 15.37 -14.60
N ILE A 112 0.24 14.95 -13.54
CA ILE A 112 0.55 13.53 -13.32
C ILE A 112 0.08 13.11 -11.93
N ILE A 113 -0.60 11.97 -11.87
CA ILE A 113 -0.85 11.24 -10.64
C ILE A 113 0.02 9.99 -10.68
N VAL A 114 0.77 9.73 -9.63
CA VAL A 114 1.56 8.51 -9.48
C VAL A 114 0.96 7.68 -8.37
N GLN A 115 0.57 6.44 -8.65
CA GLN A 115 0.09 5.50 -7.63
C GLN A 115 0.99 4.27 -7.61
N SER A 116 1.61 4.04 -6.48
CA SER A 116 2.42 2.85 -6.23
C SER A 116 1.59 1.71 -5.66
N SER A 117 1.99 0.46 -5.92
CA SER A 117 1.47 -0.74 -5.24
C SER A 117 2.33 -1.16 -4.04
N ASN A 118 3.13 -0.27 -3.48
CA ASN A 118 3.91 -0.50 -2.27
C ASN A 118 3.01 -0.67 -1.04
N ILE A 119 3.43 -1.54 -0.11
CA ILE A 119 2.67 -1.84 1.10
C ILE A 119 2.93 -0.81 2.20
N ILE A 120 4.17 -0.35 2.33
CA ILE A 120 4.63 0.55 3.39
C ILE A 120 5.44 1.71 2.81
N GLU A 121 5.66 2.74 3.59
CA GLU A 121 6.60 3.84 3.32
C GLU A 121 8.05 3.38 3.58
N GLY A 122 8.46 2.27 2.93
CA GLY A 122 9.81 1.70 3.02
C GLY A 122 10.75 2.26 1.96
N ILE A 123 11.93 1.63 1.82
CA ILE A 123 13.00 2.10 0.91
C ILE A 123 12.56 2.25 -0.55
N GLU A 124 11.70 1.37 -1.04
CA GLU A 124 11.18 1.42 -2.42
C GLU A 124 10.26 2.64 -2.61
N MET A 125 9.40 2.92 -1.63
CA MET A 125 8.52 4.10 -1.69
C MET A 125 9.30 5.39 -1.52
N GLU A 126 10.29 5.41 -0.62
CA GLU A 126 11.20 6.54 -0.44
C GLU A 126 12.00 6.84 -1.73
N ALA A 127 12.54 5.79 -2.37
CA ALA A 127 13.24 5.95 -3.65
C ALA A 127 12.30 6.51 -4.74
N LEU A 128 11.08 5.99 -4.84
CA LEU A 128 10.08 6.50 -5.78
C LEU A 128 9.73 7.97 -5.50
N ARG A 129 9.53 8.36 -4.24
CA ARG A 129 9.27 9.76 -3.90
C ARG A 129 10.40 10.68 -4.35
N ARG A 130 11.65 10.28 -4.15
CA ARG A 130 12.82 11.06 -4.63
C ARG A 130 12.86 11.15 -6.16
N GLU A 131 12.55 10.06 -6.89
CA GLU A 131 12.43 10.11 -8.35
C GLU A 131 11.35 11.11 -8.79
N ILE A 132 10.19 11.12 -8.13
CA ILE A 132 9.09 12.03 -8.43
C ILE A 132 9.47 13.49 -8.10
N GLU A 133 10.09 13.74 -6.95
CA GLU A 133 10.58 15.09 -6.58
C GLU A 133 11.56 15.65 -7.61
N ASN A 134 12.46 14.82 -8.13
CA ASN A 134 13.41 15.23 -9.19
C ASN A 134 12.69 15.57 -10.51
N MET A 135 11.52 14.95 -10.76
CA MET A 135 10.72 15.19 -11.96
C MET A 135 9.69 16.32 -11.79
N GLU A 136 9.43 16.78 -10.56
CA GLU A 136 8.45 17.83 -10.25
C GLU A 136 8.59 19.09 -11.15
N PRO A 137 9.80 19.63 -11.40
CA PRO A 137 9.96 20.82 -12.25
C PRO A 137 9.57 20.60 -13.72
N GLN A 138 9.36 19.38 -14.14
CA GLN A 138 8.98 19.03 -15.53
C GLN A 138 7.49 19.12 -15.79
N PHE A 139 6.65 19.19 -14.76
CA PHE A 139 5.20 19.16 -14.84
C PHE A 139 4.59 20.38 -14.15
N LYS A 140 3.36 20.74 -14.51
CA LYS A 140 2.60 21.78 -13.81
C LYS A 140 2.15 21.30 -12.44
N ASP A 141 1.70 20.04 -12.35
CA ASP A 141 1.39 19.36 -11.10
C ASP A 141 1.72 17.88 -11.22
N ILE A 142 2.44 17.34 -10.27
CA ILE A 142 2.70 15.92 -10.12
C ILE A 142 2.47 15.52 -8.67
N ARG A 143 1.66 14.48 -8.46
CA ARG A 143 1.25 14.03 -7.14
C ARG A 143 1.51 12.54 -7.01
N ILE A 144 1.81 12.10 -5.79
CA ILE A 144 2.04 10.70 -5.48
C ILE A 144 1.07 10.25 -4.40
N GLY A 145 0.33 9.18 -4.69
CA GLY A 145 -0.56 8.50 -3.73
C GLY A 145 0.22 7.74 -2.66
N ASN A 146 -0.47 7.45 -1.58
CA ASN A 146 0.10 6.76 -0.44
C ASN A 146 0.30 5.25 -0.69
N PRO A 147 1.22 4.58 0.03
CA PRO A 147 1.29 3.11 0.07
C PRO A 147 0.06 2.55 0.81
N LEU A 148 -0.12 1.22 0.78
CA LEU A 148 -1.29 0.55 1.37
C LEU A 148 -1.49 0.88 2.85
N LEU A 149 -0.42 0.84 3.65
CA LEU A 149 -0.43 1.13 5.09
C LEU A 149 0.15 2.52 5.33
N TYR A 150 -0.70 3.53 5.34
CA TYR A 150 -0.27 4.92 5.54
C TYR A 150 -1.00 5.58 6.72
N THR A 151 -2.32 5.55 6.73
CA THR A 151 -3.15 6.14 7.80
C THR A 151 -3.68 5.04 8.72
N VAL A 152 -4.10 5.41 9.94
CA VAL A 152 -4.76 4.47 10.86
C VAL A 152 -5.97 3.81 10.20
N GLU A 153 -6.74 4.57 9.42
CA GLU A 153 -7.91 4.07 8.69
C GLU A 153 -7.51 3.00 7.65
N ASP A 154 -6.36 3.16 6.99
CA ASP A 154 -5.85 2.15 6.04
C ASP A 154 -5.56 0.83 6.75
N TYR A 155 -4.93 0.89 7.94
CA TYR A 155 -4.69 -0.29 8.77
C TYR A 155 -6.00 -0.95 9.19
N GLU A 156 -7.01 -0.18 9.62
CA GLU A 156 -8.31 -0.72 9.97
C GLU A 156 -8.97 -1.47 8.81
N LYS A 157 -8.99 -0.84 7.63
CA LYS A 157 -9.51 -1.46 6.40
C LYS A 157 -8.73 -2.74 6.04
N VAL A 158 -7.41 -2.72 6.14
CA VAL A 158 -6.59 -3.91 5.87
C VAL A 158 -6.86 -5.01 6.88
N VAL A 159 -6.99 -4.72 8.18
CA VAL A 159 -7.38 -5.71 9.20
C VAL A 159 -8.74 -6.33 8.87
N ASP A 160 -9.72 -5.52 8.48
CA ASP A 160 -11.05 -6.01 8.12
C ASP A 160 -11.00 -6.92 6.88
N VAL A 161 -10.21 -6.56 5.86
CA VAL A 161 -10.00 -7.39 4.67
C VAL A 161 -9.32 -8.71 5.03
N LEU A 162 -8.22 -8.69 5.77
CA LEU A 162 -7.48 -9.89 6.14
C LEU A 162 -8.34 -10.83 7.00
N SER A 163 -9.07 -10.27 7.97
CA SER A 163 -9.93 -11.05 8.85
C SER A 163 -11.13 -11.67 8.11
N ALA A 164 -11.64 -11.00 7.09
CA ALA A 164 -12.72 -11.53 6.25
C ALA A 164 -12.24 -12.63 5.30
N GLU A 165 -11.07 -12.42 4.67
CA GLU A 165 -10.51 -13.30 3.63
C GLU A 165 -9.91 -14.59 4.22
N TYR A 166 -9.31 -14.52 5.41
CA TYR A 166 -8.59 -15.64 6.04
C TYR A 166 -9.27 -16.14 7.31
N LYS A 167 -10.60 -16.22 7.28
CA LYS A 167 -11.38 -16.81 8.39
C LYS A 167 -11.04 -18.30 8.56
N GLY A 168 -10.79 -18.73 9.79
CA GLY A 168 -10.52 -20.12 10.09
C GLY A 168 -10.10 -20.33 11.54
N ASN A 169 -9.94 -21.60 11.93
CA ASN A 169 -9.51 -21.99 13.27
C ASN A 169 -7.98 -22.19 13.37
N ASN A 170 -7.28 -22.14 12.24
CA ASN A 170 -5.83 -22.29 12.20
C ASN A 170 -5.15 -20.94 12.39
N SER A 171 -3.94 -20.96 12.93
CA SER A 171 -3.11 -19.75 12.95
C SER A 171 -2.77 -19.34 11.53
N THR A 172 -2.95 -18.07 11.21
CA THR A 172 -2.53 -17.49 9.91
C THR A 172 -1.35 -16.57 10.14
N LEU A 173 -0.28 -16.82 9.41
CA LEU A 173 0.93 -16.01 9.47
C LEU A 173 1.14 -15.30 8.14
N PHE A 174 0.90 -14.01 8.16
CA PHE A 174 1.19 -13.11 7.05
C PHE A 174 2.67 -12.72 7.08
N VAL A 175 3.40 -13.01 6.01
CA VAL A 175 4.82 -12.76 5.91
C VAL A 175 5.09 -11.64 4.92
N GLY A 176 5.48 -10.46 5.43
CA GLY A 176 5.93 -9.33 4.63
C GLY A 176 7.42 -9.44 4.26
N HIS A 177 7.82 -8.71 3.21
CA HIS A 177 9.26 -8.57 2.92
C HIS A 177 9.99 -7.93 4.11
N GLY A 178 9.38 -6.89 4.69
CA GLY A 178 10.00 -6.10 5.73
C GLY A 178 10.94 -5.03 5.19
N THR A 179 11.65 -4.41 6.09
CA THR A 179 12.66 -3.38 5.79
C THR A 179 13.53 -3.16 7.02
N TYR A 180 14.78 -2.75 6.82
CA TYR A 180 15.69 -2.34 7.89
C TYR A 180 15.54 -0.87 8.31
N THR A 181 14.63 -0.11 7.69
CA THR A 181 14.32 1.28 8.07
C THR A 181 13.26 1.34 9.18
N PRO A 182 13.04 2.51 9.82
CA PRO A 182 11.98 2.67 10.81
C PRO A 182 10.57 2.28 10.34
N ALA A 183 10.33 2.25 9.03
CA ALA A 183 9.06 1.80 8.43
C ALA A 183 8.73 0.33 8.73
N THR A 184 9.70 -0.47 9.24
CA THR A 184 9.43 -1.82 9.76
C THR A 184 8.35 -1.82 10.85
N ALA A 185 8.19 -0.72 11.60
CA ALA A 185 7.16 -0.54 12.62
C ALA A 185 5.73 -0.69 12.07
N CYS A 186 5.51 -0.46 10.77
CA CYS A 186 4.21 -0.65 10.13
C CYS A 186 3.69 -2.09 10.30
N TYR A 187 4.56 -3.07 10.17
CA TYR A 187 4.21 -4.48 10.36
C TYR A 187 3.84 -4.80 11.81
N ALA A 188 4.59 -4.25 12.78
CA ALA A 188 4.29 -4.42 14.19
C ALA A 188 2.97 -3.74 14.58
N MET A 189 2.67 -2.57 14.02
CA MET A 189 1.38 -1.88 14.21
C MET A 189 0.24 -2.72 13.66
N LEU A 190 0.35 -3.25 12.44
CA LEU A 190 -0.68 -4.10 11.86
C LEU A 190 -0.91 -5.36 12.71
N ASP A 191 0.16 -6.02 13.20
CA ASP A 191 0.06 -7.17 14.08
C ASP A 191 -0.65 -6.82 15.40
N TYR A 192 -0.32 -5.67 15.99
CA TYR A 192 -1.00 -5.17 17.19
C TYR A 192 -2.49 -4.96 16.94
N MET A 193 -2.87 -4.29 15.85
CA MET A 193 -4.27 -3.98 15.53
C MET A 193 -5.10 -5.24 15.23
N LEU A 194 -4.50 -6.27 14.63
CA LEU A 194 -5.15 -7.58 14.49
C LEU A 194 -5.51 -8.17 15.87
N LYS A 195 -4.60 -8.09 16.84
CA LYS A 195 -4.85 -8.58 18.21
C LYS A 195 -5.89 -7.74 18.95
N ASP A 196 -5.78 -6.42 18.85
CA ASP A 196 -6.71 -5.46 19.46
C ASP A 196 -8.16 -5.67 18.99
N LYS A 197 -8.34 -6.02 17.70
CA LYS A 197 -9.65 -6.39 17.12
C LYS A 197 -10.04 -7.87 17.38
N GLY A 198 -9.30 -8.60 18.20
CA GLY A 198 -9.65 -9.96 18.65
C GLY A 198 -9.17 -11.10 17.75
N PHE A 199 -8.39 -10.82 16.70
CA PHE A 199 -7.83 -11.84 15.79
C PHE A 199 -6.50 -12.40 16.33
N SER A 200 -6.53 -13.00 17.51
CA SER A 200 -5.33 -13.48 18.23
C SER A 200 -4.52 -14.51 17.43
N GLN A 201 -5.17 -15.33 16.60
CA GLN A 201 -4.54 -16.36 15.77
C GLN A 201 -3.93 -15.82 14.44
N MET A 202 -4.12 -14.55 14.13
CA MET A 202 -3.50 -13.91 12.96
C MET A 202 -2.22 -13.19 13.36
N HIS A 203 -1.12 -13.48 12.70
CA HIS A 203 0.20 -12.94 13.03
C HIS A 203 0.82 -12.28 11.82
N ILE A 204 1.63 -11.25 12.06
CA ILE A 204 2.49 -10.64 11.04
C ILE A 204 3.94 -10.98 11.36
N GLY A 205 4.67 -11.41 10.34
CA GLY A 205 6.12 -11.59 10.37
C GLY A 205 6.78 -10.93 9.17
N THR A 206 8.10 -10.77 9.22
CA THR A 206 8.87 -10.17 8.13
C THR A 206 10.12 -10.98 7.85
N ILE A 207 10.52 -11.05 6.56
CA ILE A 207 11.78 -11.66 6.14
C ILE A 207 12.94 -10.80 6.65
N GLU A 208 12.82 -9.48 6.51
CA GLU A 208 13.79 -8.50 7.00
C GLU A 208 13.12 -7.56 8.01
N GLY A 209 13.77 -7.29 9.13
CA GLY A 209 13.29 -6.35 10.14
C GLY A 209 12.42 -6.98 11.24
N TYR A 210 11.28 -6.41 11.56
CA TYR A 210 10.46 -6.81 12.71
C TYR A 210 8.95 -6.73 12.39
N PRO A 211 8.13 -7.71 12.88
CA PRO A 211 8.45 -8.88 13.72
C PRO A 211 9.28 -9.96 12.99
N SER A 212 10.38 -10.40 13.62
CA SER A 212 11.24 -11.44 13.05
C SER A 212 10.63 -12.84 13.15
N PHE A 213 11.23 -13.82 12.46
CA PHE A 213 10.83 -15.22 12.55
C PHE A 213 10.79 -15.72 14.01
N GLU A 214 11.82 -15.44 14.82
CA GLU A 214 11.90 -15.86 16.21
C GLU A 214 10.78 -15.24 17.06
N THR A 215 10.42 -13.98 16.77
CA THR A 215 9.31 -13.31 17.46
C THR A 215 7.99 -13.99 17.16
N VAL A 216 7.74 -14.30 15.89
CA VAL A 216 6.52 -14.99 15.48
C VAL A 216 6.49 -16.43 16.00
N LEU A 217 7.61 -17.14 15.95
CA LEU A 217 7.73 -18.52 16.48
C LEU A 217 7.35 -18.59 17.96
N ARG A 218 7.82 -17.64 18.79
CA ARG A 218 7.43 -17.59 20.21
C ARG A 218 5.93 -17.40 20.39
N ARG A 219 5.28 -16.59 19.56
CA ARG A 219 3.83 -16.38 19.60
C ARG A 219 3.06 -17.61 19.15
N LEU A 220 3.43 -18.21 18.03
CA LEU A 220 2.84 -19.44 17.54
C LEU A 220 2.97 -20.61 18.55
N LYS A 221 4.08 -20.65 19.31
CA LYS A 221 4.25 -21.64 20.40
C LYS A 221 3.28 -21.42 21.55
N SER A 222 2.82 -20.20 21.78
CA SER A 222 1.79 -19.88 22.79
C SER A 222 0.38 -20.15 22.29
N ASP A 223 0.16 -20.25 20.97
CA ASP A 223 -1.12 -20.64 20.42
C ASP A 223 -1.43 -22.11 20.74
N GLN A 224 -2.71 -22.41 20.99
CA GLN A 224 -3.14 -23.79 21.25
C GLN A 224 -3.10 -24.67 19.99
N ASN A 225 -3.11 -24.06 18.81
CA ASN A 225 -3.16 -24.75 17.53
C ASN A 225 -1.75 -24.90 16.94
N LYS A 226 -1.44 -26.11 16.47
CA LYS A 226 -0.18 -26.42 15.76
C LYS A 226 -0.31 -26.39 14.23
N GLN A 227 -1.44 -25.94 13.72
CA GLN A 227 -1.65 -25.77 12.29
C GLN A 227 -1.48 -24.29 11.92
N VAL A 228 -0.58 -24.02 10.98
CA VAL A 228 -0.23 -22.68 10.52
C VAL A 228 -0.41 -22.59 9.02
N THR A 229 -1.07 -21.52 8.56
CA THR A 229 -1.10 -21.17 7.13
C THR A 229 -0.21 -19.96 6.90
N LEU A 230 0.81 -20.11 6.06
CA LEU A 230 1.67 -19.02 5.61
C LEU A 230 1.05 -18.30 4.42
N VAL A 231 1.02 -16.97 4.48
CA VAL A 231 0.45 -16.11 3.45
C VAL A 231 1.42 -14.96 3.16
N PRO A 232 1.80 -14.68 1.91
CA PRO A 232 2.61 -13.51 1.58
C PRO A 232 1.84 -12.21 1.89
N PHE A 233 2.42 -11.33 2.70
CA PHE A 233 1.94 -9.96 2.87
C PHE A 233 2.71 -9.04 1.93
N MET A 234 2.57 -9.30 0.65
CA MET A 234 3.22 -8.62 -0.48
C MET A 234 2.21 -8.44 -1.60
N PHE A 235 2.33 -7.37 -2.38
CA PHE A 235 1.42 -7.13 -3.52
C PHE A 235 1.46 -8.27 -4.54
N VAL A 236 2.66 -8.74 -4.87
CA VAL A 236 2.90 -9.90 -5.75
C VAL A 236 3.56 -11.04 -4.97
N ALA A 237 3.06 -12.26 -5.11
CA ALA A 237 3.73 -13.46 -4.62
C ALA A 237 4.77 -13.90 -5.68
N GLY A 238 5.96 -13.31 -5.62
CA GLY A 238 7.09 -13.58 -6.53
C GLY A 238 8.13 -14.52 -5.93
N ASP A 239 9.41 -14.32 -6.31
CA ASP A 239 10.54 -15.15 -5.87
C ASP A 239 10.64 -15.28 -4.34
N HIS A 240 10.42 -14.19 -3.58
CA HIS A 240 10.42 -14.21 -2.12
C HIS A 240 9.31 -15.09 -1.52
N ALA A 241 8.12 -15.08 -2.11
CA ALA A 241 7.04 -15.93 -1.62
C ALA A 241 7.37 -17.43 -1.80
N VAL A 242 8.03 -17.79 -2.89
CA VAL A 242 8.41 -19.20 -3.17
C VAL A 242 9.63 -19.60 -2.33
N ASN A 243 10.69 -18.80 -2.34
CA ASN A 243 11.96 -19.17 -1.71
C ASN A 243 11.93 -18.99 -0.19
N ASP A 244 11.51 -17.81 0.28
CA ASP A 244 11.62 -17.46 1.69
C ASP A 244 10.43 -18.03 2.48
N ILE A 245 9.21 -17.99 1.93
CA ILE A 245 7.99 -18.41 2.65
C ILE A 245 7.74 -19.91 2.48
N ASP A 246 7.60 -20.40 1.25
CA ASP A 246 7.21 -21.81 0.99
C ASP A 246 8.36 -22.80 1.21
N THR A 247 9.61 -22.33 1.25
CA THR A 247 10.76 -23.18 1.50
C THR A 247 11.35 -22.95 2.89
N GLU A 248 11.87 -21.75 3.18
CA GLU A 248 12.63 -21.50 4.41
C GLU A 248 11.74 -21.44 5.65
N TRP A 249 10.74 -20.55 5.66
CA TRP A 249 9.85 -20.38 6.81
C TRP A 249 9.02 -21.63 7.08
N LYS A 250 8.50 -22.25 6.04
CA LYS A 250 7.78 -23.52 6.15
C LYS A 250 8.64 -24.60 6.80
N SER A 251 9.83 -24.86 6.25
CA SER A 251 10.73 -25.87 6.78
C SER A 251 11.16 -25.59 8.23
N ALA A 252 11.38 -24.32 8.57
CA ALA A 252 11.74 -23.91 9.92
C ALA A 252 10.61 -24.16 10.91
N LEU A 253 9.37 -23.83 10.56
CA LEU A 253 8.19 -24.10 11.40
C LEU A 253 7.89 -25.60 11.53
N GLU A 254 8.05 -26.37 10.45
CA GLU A 254 7.86 -27.83 10.48
C GLU A 254 8.85 -28.52 11.43
N LYS A 255 10.12 -28.07 11.47
CA LYS A 255 11.14 -28.52 12.44
C LYS A 255 10.76 -28.23 13.89
N GLU A 256 9.99 -27.17 14.12
CA GLU A 256 9.45 -26.79 15.44
C GLU A 256 8.12 -27.50 15.79
N GLY A 257 7.70 -28.47 14.96
CA GLY A 257 6.53 -29.32 15.18
C GLY A 257 5.20 -28.75 14.76
N PHE A 258 5.18 -27.73 13.90
CA PHE A 258 3.96 -27.20 13.29
C PHE A 258 3.60 -27.99 12.01
N ARG A 259 2.30 -28.08 11.74
CA ARG A 259 1.78 -28.47 10.42
C ARG A 259 1.58 -27.22 9.60
N VAL A 260 2.33 -27.07 8.52
CA VAL A 260 2.37 -25.83 7.75
C VAL A 260 1.72 -26.02 6.39
N ASN A 261 0.73 -25.19 6.10
CA ASN A 261 0.18 -25.00 4.76
C ASN A 261 0.67 -23.65 4.22
N THR A 262 0.73 -23.52 2.89
CA THR A 262 1.05 -22.26 2.23
C THR A 262 -0.10 -21.84 1.32
N ASN A 263 -0.45 -20.57 1.36
CA ASN A 263 -1.34 -19.93 0.42
C ASN A 263 -0.57 -18.76 -0.24
N LEU A 264 0.06 -19.04 -1.36
CA LEU A 264 0.92 -18.09 -2.07
C LEU A 264 0.16 -17.04 -2.89
N ARG A 265 -1.01 -16.65 -2.43
CA ARG A 265 -1.81 -15.58 -3.02
C ARG A 265 -1.26 -14.22 -2.57
N GLY A 266 -0.85 -13.38 -3.53
CA GLY A 266 -0.43 -12.01 -3.24
C GLY A 266 -1.61 -11.09 -2.90
N LEU A 267 -1.36 -10.01 -2.15
CA LEU A 267 -2.39 -9.02 -1.78
C LEU A 267 -3.06 -8.40 -3.02
N GLY A 268 -2.31 -8.27 -4.13
CA GLY A 268 -2.84 -7.77 -5.40
C GLY A 268 -3.92 -8.65 -6.05
N GLU A 269 -4.14 -9.87 -5.56
CA GLU A 269 -5.22 -10.76 -6.00
C GLU A 269 -6.53 -10.54 -5.18
N ILE A 270 -6.50 -9.73 -4.13
CA ILE A 270 -7.66 -9.46 -3.27
C ILE A 270 -8.36 -8.20 -3.78
N PRO A 271 -9.62 -8.28 -4.25
CA PRO A 271 -10.32 -7.14 -4.85
C PRO A 271 -10.41 -5.91 -3.93
N MET A 272 -10.66 -6.13 -2.64
CA MET A 272 -10.75 -5.03 -1.67
C MET A 272 -9.41 -4.33 -1.45
N ILE A 273 -8.28 -5.04 -1.51
CA ILE A 273 -6.94 -4.41 -1.47
C ILE A 273 -6.70 -3.57 -2.73
N GLN A 274 -7.12 -4.06 -3.90
CA GLN A 274 -7.04 -3.26 -5.14
C GLN A 274 -7.87 -1.97 -5.02
N ASP A 275 -9.05 -2.03 -4.39
CA ASP A 275 -9.92 -0.87 -4.19
C ASP A 275 -9.26 0.18 -3.29
N LEU A 276 -8.52 -0.22 -2.25
CA LEU A 276 -7.75 0.70 -1.40
C LEU A 276 -6.70 1.49 -2.21
N PHE A 277 -5.98 0.85 -3.13
CA PHE A 277 -5.05 1.57 -4.00
C PHE A 277 -5.76 2.55 -4.97
N ILE A 278 -6.97 2.21 -5.41
CA ILE A 278 -7.80 3.13 -6.22
C ILE A 278 -8.26 4.32 -5.37
N GLU A 279 -8.65 4.09 -4.11
CA GLU A 279 -8.98 5.16 -3.17
C GLU A 279 -7.79 6.09 -2.94
N HIS A 280 -6.57 5.55 -2.79
CA HIS A 280 -5.35 6.35 -2.64
C HIS A 280 -5.03 7.18 -3.89
N ALA A 281 -5.25 6.62 -5.08
CA ALA A 281 -5.10 7.38 -6.33
C ALA A 281 -6.13 8.51 -6.42
N ARG A 282 -7.41 8.27 -6.05
CA ARG A 282 -8.46 9.30 -5.98
C ARG A 282 -8.14 10.36 -4.92
N PHE A 283 -7.61 9.93 -3.77
CA PHE A 283 -7.16 10.86 -2.73
C PHE A 283 -6.09 11.80 -3.27
N ALA A 284 -5.08 11.29 -3.97
CA ALA A 284 -4.03 12.11 -4.59
C ALA A 284 -4.57 13.07 -5.68
N CYS A 285 -5.70 12.72 -6.36
CA CYS A 285 -6.36 13.66 -7.26
C CYS A 285 -6.97 14.86 -6.53
N ASN A 286 -7.54 14.63 -5.34
CA ASN A 286 -8.33 15.62 -4.60
C ASN A 286 -7.54 16.36 -3.52
N TYR A 287 -6.39 15.82 -3.11
CA TYR A 287 -5.57 16.35 -2.04
C TYR A 287 -4.10 16.40 -2.45
N LYS A 288 -3.44 17.50 -2.15
CA LYS A 288 -2.01 17.69 -2.38
C LYS A 288 -1.26 17.60 -1.06
N MET A 289 -0.18 16.81 -1.04
CA MET A 289 0.69 16.70 0.14
C MET A 289 1.39 18.04 0.38
N ILE A 290 1.35 18.54 1.60
CA ILE A 290 2.05 19.75 2.01
C ILE A 290 3.48 19.36 2.38
N LYS A 291 4.46 19.99 1.74
CA LYS A 291 5.87 19.79 2.08
C LYS A 291 6.11 20.25 3.53
N ILE A 292 6.81 19.45 4.33
CA ILE A 292 7.00 19.71 5.76
C ILE A 292 7.62 21.08 6.06
N LEU A 293 8.51 21.55 5.20
CA LEU A 293 9.14 22.88 5.34
C LEU A 293 8.13 24.00 5.10
N ASP A 294 7.20 23.85 4.18
CA ASP A 294 6.15 24.84 3.93
C ASP A 294 5.11 24.83 5.05
N LYS A 295 4.80 23.67 5.59
CA LYS A 295 3.96 23.53 6.79
C LYS A 295 4.59 24.26 7.99
N LYS A 296 5.90 24.08 8.22
CA LYS A 296 6.61 24.81 9.28
C LYS A 296 6.60 26.32 9.10
N LYS A 297 6.70 26.83 7.86
CA LYS A 297 6.58 28.27 7.57
C LYS A 297 5.18 28.78 7.87
N ARG A 298 4.11 28.01 7.52
CA ARG A 298 2.72 28.39 7.84
C ARG A 298 2.56 28.55 9.36
N TYR A 299 2.96 27.58 10.16
CA TYR A 299 2.89 27.67 11.63
C TYR A 299 3.68 28.85 12.22
N ALA A 300 4.85 29.17 11.67
CA ALA A 300 5.62 30.33 12.12
C ALA A 300 4.91 31.65 11.85
N ASN A 301 4.10 31.73 10.80
CA ASN A 301 3.35 32.94 10.45
C ASN A 301 2.00 33.05 11.22
N GLU A 302 1.41 31.92 11.62
CA GLU A 302 0.16 31.89 12.40
C GLU A 302 0.39 32.18 13.89
N GLY A 303 1.62 32.01 14.38
CA GLY A 303 2.03 32.28 15.77
C GLY A 303 2.48 33.71 16.07
N ASN A 304 2.43 34.62 15.09
CA ASN A 304 2.66 36.03 15.21
C ASN A 304 1.35 36.80 14.97
#